data_6581f2d9c2dce6b1c34a6b3107d474fb
#
_entry.id   6581f2d9c2dce6b1c34a6b3107d474fb
#
_cell.length_a   1.000
_cell.length_b   1.000
_cell.length_c   1.000
_cell.angle_alpha   90.00
_cell.angle_beta   90.00
_cell.angle_gamma   90.00
#
_symmetry.space_group_name_H-M   'P 1'
#
loop_
_entity.id
_entity.type
_entity.pdbx_description
1 polymer ?
#
loop_
_entity_poly.entity_id
_entity_poly.type
_entity_poly.pdbx_seq_one_letter_code
_entity_poly.pdbx_strand_id
1 'polypeptide(L)'
;MGLFSFFDRYRGSGSSNASGGDRSPWGDFSFESISARSGSGMRVSPDSALRLAAVYACVRILAETIASLPLVVYQRRPDGGKDRVTDHWLYRLMAKRPNRFQNPFEWREMLQGHLALRGNAYNQIITNPRGEIIELMPIHPDRVKIELLHSGEYRYRISDRSGTEVILPRGEVWHLRGLSSDGLMGMSPIELARENLGTALAAQGYGARFFANDAKPTGGWIEFPGSFKDSEAKKVFRESYQQAQSGSNRGKVLVLENGMKFHEVGVTNKDAQFLELRKFQITDVARLFRVPPHMIADLDRATFSNIEQQSLEFVMHTMTPWAERWEASIQSELLLESDDIEIEFDFANLMRGDASSRSSYYQSGIQNGWLTRNEARIAENLNPIDGLDQPLRPLNMVEEDAAENLELNAGIPIKKSIAKPSQDDEAEISEQAKTNRFVCLVESSAERLARRICRSGYLADKDTLLISQALAVPLERVQLWAETQRSEPLDQKNLTQSLISLGLNL
;
A
#
# COMPACT_ATOMS: atom_id res chain seq x y z
N MET A 1 -25.38 9.06 -33.17
CA MET A 1 -24.93 10.46 -33.27
C MET A 1 -24.44 11.07 -31.94
N GLY A 2 -23.93 10.33 -31.01
CA GLY A 2 -23.54 10.83 -29.67
C GLY A 2 -22.07 10.71 -29.32
N LEU A 3 -21.34 9.75 -29.86
CA LEU A 3 -19.94 9.48 -29.49
C LEU A 3 -18.95 10.44 -30.20
N PHE A 4 -19.24 10.87 -31.41
CA PHE A 4 -18.32 11.69 -32.20
C PHE A 4 -18.24 13.16 -31.75
N SER A 5 -19.26 13.70 -31.10
CA SER A 5 -19.23 15.10 -30.62
C SER A 5 -18.38 15.30 -29.35
N PHE A 6 -18.06 14.22 -28.64
CA PHE A 6 -17.23 14.26 -27.43
C PHE A 6 -15.74 14.48 -27.77
N PHE A 7 -15.29 13.93 -28.91
CA PHE A 7 -13.90 13.97 -29.31
C PHE A 7 -13.46 15.26 -30.02
N ASP A 8 -14.38 15.99 -30.64
CA ASP A 8 -14.07 17.28 -31.30
C ASP A 8 -13.69 18.40 -30.31
N ARG A 9 -14.03 18.28 -29.02
CA ARG A 9 -13.69 19.27 -27.99
C ARG A 9 -12.22 19.20 -27.50
N TYR A 10 -11.49 18.15 -27.85
CA TYR A 10 -10.09 17.98 -27.47
C TYR A 10 -9.10 18.59 -28.46
N ARG A 11 -9.57 19.26 -29.50
CA ARG A 11 -8.72 20.08 -30.36
C ARG A 11 -8.39 21.38 -29.63
N GLY A 12 -7.17 21.50 -29.15
CA GLY A 12 -6.63 22.72 -28.62
C GLY A 12 -6.75 23.85 -29.64
N SER A 13 -7.70 24.75 -29.43
CA SER A 13 -7.78 26.03 -30.08
C SER A 13 -7.44 27.09 -29.05
N GLY A 14 -6.52 27.96 -29.41
CA GLY A 14 -6.20 29.14 -28.67
C GLY A 14 -7.46 29.98 -28.35
N SER A 15 -7.34 30.70 -27.25
CA SER A 15 -8.27 31.64 -26.67
C SER A 15 -9.32 32.22 -27.60
N SER A 16 -10.59 31.99 -27.30
CA SER A 16 -11.66 32.96 -27.54
C SER A 16 -12.77 32.74 -26.51
N ASN A 17 -13.09 33.82 -25.78
CA ASN A 17 -14.25 33.92 -24.90
C ASN A 17 -15.53 33.52 -25.64
N ALA A 18 -16.22 32.51 -25.15
CA ALA A 18 -17.61 32.26 -25.49
C ALA A 18 -18.37 31.74 -24.28
N SER A 19 -19.35 32.51 -23.93
CA SER A 19 -20.36 32.29 -22.92
C SER A 19 -21.25 31.08 -23.21
N GLY A 20 -21.55 30.29 -22.19
CA GLY A 20 -22.81 29.56 -21.98
C GLY A 20 -23.03 28.32 -22.84
N GLY A 21 -23.05 27.16 -22.23
CA GLY A 21 -23.70 25.99 -22.78
C GLY A 21 -23.05 24.67 -22.36
N ASP A 22 -23.80 23.89 -21.62
CA ASP A 22 -23.63 22.47 -21.32
C ASP A 22 -22.27 22.04 -20.75
N ARG A 23 -22.16 22.14 -19.44
CA ARG A 23 -21.06 21.55 -18.70
C ARG A 23 -21.31 20.05 -18.56
N SER A 24 -20.55 19.24 -19.29
CA SER A 24 -20.38 17.83 -18.96
C SER A 24 -20.02 17.70 -17.46
N PRO A 25 -20.54 16.70 -16.72
CA PRO A 25 -20.16 16.45 -15.32
C PRO A 25 -18.65 16.23 -15.13
N TRP A 26 -17.93 15.97 -16.18
CA TRP A 26 -16.48 15.81 -16.28
C TRP A 26 -15.82 17.05 -16.90
N GLY A 27 -16.21 18.25 -16.39
CA GLY A 27 -15.80 19.53 -16.94
C GLY A 27 -14.32 19.60 -17.29
N ASP A 28 -14.02 20.42 -18.29
CA ASP A 28 -12.72 20.76 -18.85
C ASP A 28 -11.54 20.65 -17.86
N PHE A 29 -11.05 19.44 -17.64
CA PHE A 29 -9.71 19.23 -17.14
C PHE A 29 -8.74 19.42 -18.32
N SER A 30 -8.62 20.65 -18.79
CA SER A 30 -7.45 21.03 -19.57
C SER A 30 -6.27 20.97 -18.61
N PHE A 31 -5.47 19.93 -18.69
CA PHE A 31 -4.18 19.87 -18.03
C PHE A 31 -3.30 20.98 -18.63
N GLU A 32 -3.41 22.16 -18.02
CA GLU A 32 -2.43 23.20 -18.28
C GLU A 32 -1.05 22.64 -17.98
N SER A 33 -0.13 22.86 -18.88
CA SER A 33 1.21 22.30 -18.97
C SER A 33 1.83 21.90 -17.61
N ILE A 34 2.50 20.77 -17.59
CA ILE A 34 3.30 20.14 -16.49
C ILE A 34 4.17 21.14 -15.67
N SER A 35 4.21 22.41 -16.04
CA SER A 35 5.03 23.47 -15.46
C SER A 35 4.26 24.62 -14.82
N ALA A 36 2.97 24.50 -14.56
CA ALA A 36 2.22 25.57 -13.92
C ALA A 36 2.71 25.84 -12.49
N ARG A 37 2.71 27.13 -12.10
CA ARG A 37 3.08 27.52 -10.74
C ARG A 37 1.92 27.23 -9.79
N SER A 38 2.26 26.73 -8.59
CA SER A 38 1.30 26.63 -7.49
C SER A 38 0.97 28.01 -6.93
N GLY A 39 -0.10 28.12 -6.13
CA GLY A 39 -0.46 29.32 -5.39
C GLY A 39 0.66 29.83 -4.47
N SER A 40 1.57 28.94 -4.02
CA SER A 40 2.80 29.32 -3.30
C SER A 40 3.90 29.94 -4.20
N GLY A 41 3.66 30.09 -5.52
CA GLY A 41 4.63 30.61 -6.49
C GLY A 41 5.71 29.61 -6.93
N MET A 42 5.70 28.39 -6.37
CA MET A 42 6.66 27.33 -6.72
C MET A 42 6.23 26.61 -8.01
N ARG A 43 7.22 26.32 -8.87
CA ARG A 43 7.01 25.47 -10.03
C ARG A 43 7.03 24.01 -9.59
N VAL A 44 5.94 23.29 -9.77
CA VAL A 44 5.81 21.87 -9.43
C VAL A 44 5.83 21.05 -10.71
N SER A 45 6.82 20.18 -10.80
CA SER A 45 6.97 19.15 -11.84
C SER A 45 7.30 17.81 -11.17
N PRO A 46 7.16 16.68 -11.86
CA PRO A 46 7.61 15.39 -11.32
C PRO A 46 9.04 15.41 -10.78
N ASP A 47 9.96 16.08 -11.50
CA ASP A 47 11.37 16.17 -11.10
C ASP A 47 11.59 17.09 -9.90
N SER A 48 10.81 18.18 -9.77
CA SER A 48 10.88 19.05 -8.59
C SER A 48 10.24 18.39 -7.37
N ALA A 49 9.17 17.62 -7.57
CA ALA A 49 8.50 16.88 -6.51
C ALA A 49 9.40 15.79 -5.90
N LEU A 50 10.21 15.11 -6.71
CA LEU A 50 11.20 14.12 -6.25
C LEU A 50 12.28 14.69 -5.32
N ARG A 51 12.45 16.02 -5.24
CA ARG A 51 13.34 16.66 -4.25
C ARG A 51 12.77 16.63 -2.84
N LEU A 52 11.47 16.37 -2.69
CA LEU A 52 10.84 16.11 -1.40
C LEU A 52 11.11 14.66 -1.01
N ALA A 53 11.81 14.46 0.11
CA ALA A 53 12.20 13.12 0.56
C ALA A 53 11.01 12.16 0.71
N ALA A 54 9.86 12.67 1.19
CA ALA A 54 8.65 11.87 1.33
C ALA A 54 8.10 11.39 -0.02
N VAL A 55 8.11 12.24 -1.06
CA VAL A 55 7.69 11.86 -2.42
C VAL A 55 8.62 10.80 -2.98
N TYR A 56 9.94 11.02 -2.88
CA TYR A 56 10.93 10.05 -3.33
C TYR A 56 10.76 8.70 -2.64
N ALA A 57 10.58 8.70 -1.31
CA ALA A 57 10.38 7.47 -0.54
C ALA A 57 9.12 6.72 -0.97
N CYS A 58 7.98 7.40 -1.11
CA CYS A 58 6.73 6.78 -1.55
C CYS A 58 6.83 6.20 -2.97
N VAL A 59 7.36 6.96 -3.93
CA VAL A 59 7.54 6.50 -5.32
C VAL A 59 8.46 5.29 -5.37
N ARG A 60 9.55 5.33 -4.61
CA ARG A 60 10.52 4.24 -4.50
C ARG A 60 9.89 2.97 -3.94
N ILE A 61 9.13 3.07 -2.84
CA ILE A 61 8.43 1.92 -2.25
C ILE A 61 7.47 1.29 -3.26
N LEU A 62 6.64 2.08 -3.94
CA LEU A 62 5.72 1.56 -4.94
C LEU A 62 6.44 0.89 -6.11
N ALA A 63 7.51 1.51 -6.61
CA ALA A 63 8.26 1.02 -7.74
C ALA A 63 9.04 -0.27 -7.42
N GLU A 64 9.79 -0.27 -6.32
CA GLU A 64 10.57 -1.43 -5.88
C GLU A 64 9.66 -2.61 -5.49
N THR A 65 8.51 -2.34 -4.88
CA THR A 65 7.57 -3.42 -4.50
C THR A 65 7.02 -4.12 -5.74
N ILE A 66 6.49 -3.40 -6.74
CA ILE A 66 6.03 -4.01 -8.00
C ILE A 66 7.18 -4.71 -8.73
N ALA A 67 8.37 -4.10 -8.75
CA ALA A 67 9.52 -4.70 -9.41
C ALA A 67 9.98 -6.01 -8.76
N SER A 68 9.84 -6.14 -7.44
CA SER A 68 10.25 -7.32 -6.67
C SER A 68 9.26 -8.47 -6.74
N LEU A 69 7.98 -8.21 -7.06
CA LEU A 69 6.98 -9.27 -7.16
C LEU A 69 7.30 -10.23 -8.31
N PRO A 70 7.30 -11.54 -8.08
CA PRO A 70 7.40 -12.51 -9.16
C PRO A 70 6.19 -12.38 -10.09
N LEU A 71 6.45 -12.34 -11.38
CA LEU A 71 5.41 -12.32 -12.40
C LEU A 71 5.35 -13.70 -13.03
N VAL A 72 4.21 -14.35 -12.92
CA VAL A 72 3.99 -15.73 -13.34
C VAL A 72 3.03 -15.76 -14.52
N VAL A 73 3.36 -16.59 -15.50
CA VAL A 73 2.51 -16.83 -16.68
C VAL A 73 1.86 -18.19 -16.48
N TYR A 74 0.55 -18.22 -16.63
CA TYR A 74 -0.28 -19.42 -16.54
C TYR A 74 -0.96 -19.71 -17.86
N GLN A 75 -1.12 -20.99 -18.15
CA GLN A 75 -2.01 -21.48 -19.19
C GLN A 75 -3.25 -22.08 -18.53
N ARG A 76 -4.42 -21.61 -18.93
CA ARG A 76 -5.71 -22.08 -18.43
C ARG A 76 -6.01 -23.46 -19.03
N ARG A 77 -6.37 -24.40 -18.19
CA ARG A 77 -6.82 -25.73 -18.59
C ARG A 77 -8.32 -25.74 -18.86
N PRO A 78 -8.81 -26.66 -19.72
CA PRO A 78 -10.25 -26.82 -19.96
C PRO A 78 -11.05 -27.23 -18.70
N ASP A 79 -10.39 -27.85 -17.72
CA ASP A 79 -10.97 -28.26 -16.44
C ASP A 79 -11.06 -27.14 -15.39
N GLY A 80 -10.67 -25.92 -15.75
CA GLY A 80 -10.64 -24.75 -14.88
C GLY A 80 -9.36 -24.61 -14.04
N GLY A 81 -8.41 -25.56 -14.17
CA GLY A 81 -7.09 -25.46 -13.56
C GLY A 81 -6.17 -24.51 -14.32
N LYS A 82 -5.03 -24.16 -13.71
CA LYS A 82 -3.99 -23.31 -14.31
C LYS A 82 -2.64 -24.03 -14.20
N ASP A 83 -1.90 -24.09 -15.32
CA ASP A 83 -0.53 -24.59 -15.36
C ASP A 83 0.46 -23.45 -15.52
N ARG A 84 1.52 -23.44 -14.72
CA ARG A 84 2.60 -22.47 -14.86
C ARG A 84 3.42 -22.75 -16.12
N VAL A 85 3.54 -21.75 -17.00
CA VAL A 85 4.26 -21.86 -18.26
C VAL A 85 5.51 -20.98 -18.25
N THR A 86 6.66 -21.58 -18.54
CA THR A 86 7.96 -20.87 -18.61
C THR A 86 8.49 -20.72 -20.03
N ASP A 87 7.93 -21.45 -20.99
CA ASP A 87 8.38 -21.48 -22.38
C ASP A 87 7.67 -20.44 -23.26
N HIS A 88 6.65 -19.77 -22.73
CA HIS A 88 5.93 -18.73 -23.44
C HIS A 88 6.79 -17.48 -23.66
N TRP A 89 6.67 -16.83 -24.81
CA TRP A 89 7.43 -15.63 -25.15
C TRP A 89 7.25 -14.49 -24.14
N LEU A 90 6.04 -14.36 -23.59
CA LEU A 90 5.70 -13.36 -22.58
C LEU A 90 6.52 -13.56 -21.30
N TYR A 91 6.68 -14.81 -20.83
CA TYR A 91 7.51 -15.11 -19.67
C TYR A 91 8.96 -14.66 -19.90
N ARG A 92 9.50 -14.90 -21.11
CA ARG A 92 10.85 -14.45 -21.45
C ARG A 92 11.00 -12.95 -21.39
N LEU A 93 10.02 -12.18 -21.91
CA LEU A 93 10.03 -10.72 -21.85
C LEU A 93 9.85 -10.18 -20.44
N MET A 94 8.83 -10.68 -19.70
CA MET A 94 8.46 -10.11 -18.42
C MET A 94 9.36 -10.55 -17.26
N ALA A 95 9.85 -11.81 -17.29
CA ALA A 95 10.60 -12.39 -16.19
C ALA A 95 12.11 -12.57 -16.46
N LYS A 96 12.57 -12.53 -17.73
CA LYS A 96 13.98 -12.77 -18.06
C LYS A 96 14.67 -11.56 -18.69
N ARG A 97 14.10 -10.97 -19.75
CA ARG A 97 14.74 -9.90 -20.49
C ARG A 97 13.73 -9.07 -21.29
N PRO A 98 13.24 -7.94 -20.76
CA PRO A 98 12.29 -7.08 -21.45
C PRO A 98 12.90 -6.37 -22.67
N ASN A 99 14.17 -5.98 -22.59
CA ASN A 99 14.91 -5.32 -23.66
C ASN A 99 16.42 -5.55 -23.51
N ARG A 100 17.21 -5.03 -24.46
CA ARG A 100 18.67 -5.20 -24.52
C ARG A 100 19.44 -4.44 -23.44
N PHE A 101 18.83 -3.46 -22.75
CA PHE A 101 19.51 -2.54 -21.84
C PHE A 101 19.21 -2.81 -20.37
N GLN A 102 18.03 -3.38 -20.06
CA GLN A 102 17.52 -3.47 -18.70
C GLN A 102 17.20 -4.91 -18.31
N ASN A 103 17.41 -5.21 -17.05
CA ASN A 103 16.85 -6.41 -16.43
C ASN A 103 15.34 -6.21 -16.09
N PRO A 104 14.58 -7.27 -15.79
CA PRO A 104 13.15 -7.16 -15.50
C PRO A 104 12.82 -6.30 -14.28
N PHE A 105 13.69 -6.30 -13.27
CA PHE A 105 13.49 -5.49 -12.07
C PHE A 105 13.62 -3.99 -12.40
N GLU A 106 14.74 -3.57 -13.00
CA GLU A 106 14.99 -2.18 -13.37
C GLU A 106 13.93 -1.62 -14.32
N TRP A 107 13.46 -2.46 -15.25
CA TRP A 107 12.45 -2.08 -16.22
C TRP A 107 11.08 -1.87 -15.55
N ARG A 108 10.63 -2.79 -14.67
CA ARG A 108 9.38 -2.65 -13.92
C ARG A 108 9.40 -1.49 -12.93
N GLU A 109 10.53 -1.34 -12.21
CA GLU A 109 10.76 -0.23 -11.28
C GLU A 109 10.60 1.12 -12.00
N MET A 110 11.26 1.30 -13.14
CA MET A 110 11.19 2.53 -13.93
C MET A 110 9.76 2.80 -14.43
N LEU A 111 9.06 1.80 -14.98
CA LEU A 111 7.70 1.99 -15.48
C LEU A 111 6.72 2.32 -14.35
N GLN A 112 6.84 1.65 -13.21
CA GLN A 112 6.00 1.96 -12.05
C GLN A 112 6.33 3.35 -11.49
N GLY A 113 7.57 3.78 -11.52
CA GLY A 113 7.97 5.14 -11.21
C GLY A 113 7.35 6.17 -12.16
N HIS A 114 7.30 5.88 -13.47
CA HIS A 114 6.60 6.73 -14.44
C HIS A 114 5.10 6.81 -14.14
N LEU A 115 4.47 5.70 -13.82
CA LEU A 115 3.04 5.66 -13.43
C LEU A 115 2.79 6.48 -12.16
N ALA A 116 3.60 6.31 -11.13
CA ALA A 116 3.44 7.02 -9.86
C ALA A 116 3.64 8.53 -9.98
N LEU A 117 4.52 8.97 -10.88
CA LEU A 117 4.85 10.39 -11.06
C LEU A 117 3.99 11.08 -12.12
N ARG A 118 3.74 10.40 -13.24
CA ARG A 118 3.15 10.99 -14.45
C ARG A 118 1.81 10.37 -14.83
N GLY A 119 1.40 9.32 -14.13
CA GLY A 119 0.16 8.61 -14.43
C GLY A 119 0.20 7.73 -15.69
N ASN A 120 1.31 7.72 -16.42
CA ASN A 120 1.46 7.02 -17.70
C ASN A 120 2.84 6.37 -17.79
N ALA A 121 2.90 5.19 -18.40
CA ALA A 121 4.16 4.56 -18.77
C ALA A 121 4.02 3.95 -20.17
N TYR A 122 5.02 4.12 -21.01
CA TYR A 122 5.00 3.75 -22.41
C TYR A 122 6.15 2.83 -22.75
N ASN A 123 5.89 1.83 -23.58
CA ASN A 123 6.90 0.98 -24.20
C ASN A 123 6.61 0.87 -25.69
N GLN A 124 7.62 1.05 -26.52
CA GLN A 124 7.55 0.69 -27.91
C GLN A 124 7.64 -0.84 -28.03
N ILE A 125 6.69 -1.42 -28.75
CA ILE A 125 6.67 -2.85 -29.06
C ILE A 125 7.57 -3.07 -30.28
N ILE A 126 8.64 -3.83 -30.12
CA ILE A 126 9.52 -4.18 -31.22
C ILE A 126 9.25 -5.63 -31.62
N THR A 127 8.89 -5.82 -32.87
CA THR A 127 8.56 -7.12 -33.43
C THR A 127 9.63 -7.59 -34.43
N ASN A 128 9.73 -8.91 -34.60
CA ASN A 128 10.52 -9.50 -35.68
C ASN A 128 9.72 -9.48 -37.00
N PRO A 129 10.32 -9.86 -38.14
CA PRO A 129 9.59 -9.95 -39.42
C PRO A 129 8.41 -10.94 -39.45
N ARG A 130 8.28 -11.81 -38.43
CA ARG A 130 7.15 -12.74 -38.28
C ARG A 130 6.00 -12.14 -37.46
N GLY A 131 6.16 -10.90 -36.92
CA GLY A 131 5.19 -10.25 -36.06
C GLY A 131 5.29 -10.62 -34.59
N GLU A 132 6.25 -11.47 -34.17
CA GLU A 132 6.43 -11.84 -32.77
C GLU A 132 7.13 -10.70 -31.99
N ILE A 133 6.65 -10.42 -30.80
CA ILE A 133 7.25 -9.39 -29.93
C ILE A 133 8.58 -9.90 -29.39
N ILE A 134 9.64 -9.14 -29.63
CA ILE A 134 11.00 -9.47 -29.20
C ILE A 134 11.54 -8.58 -28.12
N GLU A 135 11.13 -7.30 -28.06
CA GLU A 135 11.58 -6.34 -27.05
C GLU A 135 10.46 -5.35 -26.72
N LEU A 136 10.47 -4.86 -25.48
CA LEU A 136 9.66 -3.75 -24.99
C LEU A 136 10.58 -2.60 -24.61
N MET A 137 10.67 -1.60 -25.47
CA MET A 137 11.56 -0.45 -25.31
C MET A 137 10.85 0.70 -24.62
N PRO A 138 11.26 1.07 -23.38
CA PRO A 138 10.59 2.12 -22.63
C PRO A 138 10.76 3.49 -23.27
N ILE A 139 9.69 4.26 -23.28
CA ILE A 139 9.66 5.64 -23.75
C ILE A 139 9.34 6.54 -22.56
N HIS A 140 10.13 7.60 -22.40
CA HIS A 140 9.86 8.56 -21.31
C HIS A 140 8.53 9.29 -21.54
N PRO A 141 7.62 9.35 -20.55
CA PRO A 141 6.27 9.91 -20.75
C PRO A 141 6.27 11.37 -21.24
N ASP A 142 7.21 12.20 -20.79
CA ASP A 142 7.28 13.61 -21.20
C ASP A 142 7.59 13.81 -22.71
N ARG A 143 7.95 12.72 -23.39
CA ARG A 143 8.26 12.71 -24.83
C ARG A 143 7.09 12.24 -25.68
N VAL A 144 5.99 11.77 -25.06
CA VAL A 144 4.86 11.16 -25.74
C VAL A 144 3.67 12.10 -25.71
N LYS A 145 3.07 12.32 -26.86
CA LYS A 145 1.79 13.00 -27.00
C LYS A 145 0.81 12.08 -27.71
N ILE A 146 -0.41 11.99 -27.20
CA ILE A 146 -1.49 11.22 -27.84
C ILE A 146 -2.22 12.16 -28.77
N GLU A 147 -2.41 11.73 -30.02
CA GLU A 147 -3.17 12.44 -31.04
C GLU A 147 -4.39 11.62 -31.43
N LEU A 148 -5.57 12.19 -31.22
CA LEU A 148 -6.81 11.64 -31.66
C LEU A 148 -7.03 11.96 -33.14
N LEU A 149 -7.32 10.96 -33.94
CA LEU A 149 -7.61 11.07 -35.36
C LEU A 149 -9.10 11.35 -35.60
N HIS A 150 -9.43 11.88 -36.77
CA HIS A 150 -10.82 12.10 -37.18
C HIS A 150 -11.62 10.80 -37.31
N SER A 151 -10.94 9.66 -37.50
CA SER A 151 -11.54 8.33 -37.51
C SER A 151 -12.03 7.85 -36.13
N GLY A 152 -11.68 8.56 -35.04
CA GLY A 152 -11.91 8.11 -33.66
C GLY A 152 -10.79 7.24 -33.12
N GLU A 153 -9.81 6.87 -33.92
CA GLU A 153 -8.60 6.20 -33.49
C GLU A 153 -7.58 7.19 -32.96
N TYR A 154 -6.58 6.72 -32.21
CA TYR A 154 -5.49 7.55 -31.71
C TYR A 154 -4.12 6.97 -32.08
N ARG A 155 -3.13 7.84 -32.13
CA ARG A 155 -1.74 7.51 -32.38
C ARG A 155 -0.83 8.23 -31.40
N TYR A 156 0.41 7.77 -31.28
CA TYR A 156 1.41 8.36 -30.40
C TYR A 156 2.41 9.17 -31.22
N ARG A 157 2.59 10.42 -30.85
CA ARG A 157 3.66 11.28 -31.37
C ARG A 157 4.76 11.31 -30.31
N ILE A 158 5.94 10.87 -30.69
CA ILE A 158 7.12 10.72 -29.81
C ILE A 158 8.18 11.68 -30.29
N SER A 159 8.59 12.62 -29.41
CA SER A 159 9.70 13.53 -29.71
C SER A 159 11.02 12.88 -29.30
N ASP A 160 11.97 12.76 -30.23
CA ASP A 160 13.32 12.28 -29.89
C ASP A 160 14.15 13.40 -29.25
N ARG A 161 15.29 13.03 -28.64
CA ARG A 161 16.25 14.00 -28.05
C ARG A 161 16.80 15.02 -29.07
N SER A 162 16.83 14.65 -30.33
CA SER A 162 17.24 15.53 -31.46
C SER A 162 16.14 16.48 -31.91
N GLY A 163 14.92 16.39 -31.33
CA GLY A 163 13.75 17.17 -31.78
C GLY A 163 13.01 16.54 -32.97
N THR A 164 13.45 15.40 -33.48
CA THR A 164 12.75 14.64 -34.53
C THR A 164 11.51 13.98 -33.92
N GLU A 165 10.38 14.12 -34.60
CA GLU A 165 9.13 13.50 -34.18
C GLU A 165 8.92 12.18 -34.94
N VAL A 166 8.61 11.12 -34.21
CA VAL A 166 8.24 9.82 -34.75
C VAL A 166 6.78 9.58 -34.38
N ILE A 167 6.00 9.11 -35.33
CA ILE A 167 4.58 8.79 -35.14
C ILE A 167 4.46 7.29 -35.16
N LEU A 168 3.94 6.73 -34.06
CA LEU A 168 3.66 5.31 -33.90
C LEU A 168 2.16 5.08 -33.81
N PRO A 169 1.62 4.09 -34.53
CA PRO A 169 0.23 3.68 -34.37
C PRO A 169 0.00 3.03 -33.02
N ARG A 170 -1.27 2.90 -32.61
CA ARG A 170 -1.68 2.32 -31.33
C ARG A 170 -1.06 0.93 -31.07
N GLY A 171 -1.03 0.06 -32.07
CA GLY A 171 -0.53 -1.31 -31.94
C GLY A 171 0.98 -1.45 -31.78
N GLU A 172 1.76 -0.37 -31.94
CA GLU A 172 3.22 -0.37 -31.75
C GLU A 172 3.65 0.20 -30.41
N VAL A 173 2.71 0.63 -29.56
CA VAL A 173 3.01 1.19 -28.25
C VAL A 173 2.15 0.51 -27.19
N TRP A 174 2.77 -0.16 -26.25
CA TRP A 174 2.12 -0.61 -25.03
C TRP A 174 2.06 0.54 -24.04
N HIS A 175 0.84 0.95 -23.66
CA HIS A 175 0.57 2.09 -22.81
C HIS A 175 -0.10 1.68 -21.50
N LEU A 176 0.67 1.62 -20.42
CA LEU A 176 0.15 1.50 -19.08
C LEU A 176 -0.38 2.85 -18.58
N ARG A 177 -1.62 2.84 -18.10
CA ARG A 177 -2.33 4.05 -17.63
C ARG A 177 -2.63 3.95 -16.15
N GLY A 178 -2.45 5.07 -15.45
CA GLY A 178 -2.93 5.26 -14.10
C GLY A 178 -4.45 5.53 -14.07
N LEU A 179 -4.92 6.23 -13.03
CA LEU A 179 -6.28 6.73 -12.98
C LEU A 179 -6.51 7.70 -14.14
N SER A 180 -7.52 7.46 -14.93
CA SER A 180 -7.83 8.26 -16.13
C SER A 180 -9.24 8.85 -16.04
N SER A 181 -9.44 10.04 -16.59
CA SER A 181 -10.76 10.68 -16.72
C SER A 181 -11.39 10.47 -18.10
N ASP A 182 -10.56 10.23 -19.12
CA ASP A 182 -10.97 10.11 -20.52
C ASP A 182 -10.75 8.71 -21.11
N GLY A 183 -10.10 7.83 -20.38
CA GLY A 183 -9.71 6.49 -20.83
C GLY A 183 -8.51 6.47 -21.80
N LEU A 184 -7.97 7.63 -22.18
CA LEU A 184 -6.85 7.76 -23.11
C LEU A 184 -5.54 8.04 -22.38
N MET A 185 -5.56 8.96 -21.41
CA MET A 185 -4.40 9.36 -20.62
C MET A 185 -4.64 9.16 -19.13
N GLY A 186 -3.64 8.63 -18.43
CA GLY A 186 -3.62 8.61 -16.98
C GLY A 186 -3.29 10.00 -16.41
N MET A 187 -3.98 10.40 -15.35
CA MET A 187 -3.76 11.65 -14.64
C MET A 187 -2.47 11.58 -13.82
N SER A 188 -1.67 12.64 -13.85
CA SER A 188 -0.47 12.72 -13.01
C SER A 188 -0.84 12.99 -11.54
N PRO A 189 -0.49 12.11 -10.59
CA PRO A 189 -0.70 12.38 -9.17
C PRO A 189 0.00 13.66 -8.69
N ILE A 190 1.16 13.98 -9.28
CA ILE A 190 1.92 15.19 -8.95
C ILE A 190 1.19 16.46 -9.40
N GLU A 191 0.55 16.44 -10.56
CA GLU A 191 -0.25 17.58 -11.04
C GLU A 191 -1.49 17.78 -10.19
N LEU A 192 -2.18 16.71 -9.82
CA LEU A 192 -3.35 16.78 -8.95
C LEU A 192 -3.01 17.33 -7.55
N ALA A 193 -1.82 16.99 -7.02
CA ALA A 193 -1.35 17.47 -5.72
C ALA A 193 -0.49 18.75 -5.80
N ARG A 194 -0.52 19.47 -6.92
CA ARG A 194 0.34 20.63 -7.19
C ARG A 194 0.38 21.65 -6.06
N GLU A 195 -0.77 22.01 -5.50
CA GLU A 195 -0.87 23.01 -4.44
C GLU A 195 -0.19 22.53 -3.15
N ASN A 196 -0.43 21.30 -2.76
CA ASN A 196 0.17 20.70 -1.56
C ASN A 196 1.69 20.57 -1.71
N LEU A 197 2.15 20.03 -2.84
CA LEU A 197 3.57 19.86 -3.13
C LEU A 197 4.28 21.21 -3.30
N GLY A 198 3.61 22.20 -3.88
CA GLY A 198 4.13 23.57 -4.00
C GLY A 198 4.33 24.21 -2.64
N THR A 199 3.41 24.03 -1.72
CA THR A 199 3.53 24.49 -0.34
C THR A 199 4.69 23.78 0.39
N ALA A 200 4.84 22.47 0.18
CA ALA A 200 5.94 21.68 0.76
C ALA A 200 7.32 22.16 0.26
N LEU A 201 7.45 22.42 -1.05
CA LEU A 201 8.67 22.96 -1.66
C LEU A 201 8.99 24.38 -1.15
N ALA A 202 7.96 25.22 -1.01
CA ALA A 202 8.11 26.57 -0.46
C ALA A 202 8.57 26.53 1.01
N ALA A 203 7.99 25.66 1.82
CA ALA A 203 8.38 25.47 3.21
C ALA A 203 9.83 24.95 3.32
N GLN A 204 10.22 23.98 2.49
CA GLN A 204 11.60 23.51 2.42
C GLN A 204 12.57 24.63 2.04
N GLY A 205 12.22 25.42 1.03
CA GLY A 205 13.00 26.59 0.59
C GLY A 205 13.10 27.68 1.66
N TYR A 206 12.02 27.89 2.43
CA TYR A 206 12.04 28.80 3.59
C TYR A 206 12.99 28.30 4.66
N GLY A 207 12.88 27.04 5.07
CA GLY A 207 13.76 26.44 6.05
C GLY A 207 15.23 26.49 5.63
N ALA A 208 15.53 26.17 4.35
CA ALA A 208 16.88 26.26 3.82
C ALA A 208 17.47 27.68 3.94
N ARG A 209 16.69 28.72 3.59
CA ARG A 209 17.11 30.12 3.72
C ARG A 209 17.28 30.52 5.19
N PHE A 210 16.38 30.09 6.06
CA PHE A 210 16.44 30.39 7.49
C PHE A 210 17.72 29.82 8.11
N PHE A 211 18.03 28.56 7.88
CA PHE A 211 19.28 27.95 8.36
C PHE A 211 20.53 28.52 7.70
N ALA A 212 20.46 28.85 6.41
CA ALA A 212 21.56 29.50 5.72
C ALA A 212 21.89 30.91 6.27
N ASN A 213 20.96 31.52 7.01
CA ASN A 213 21.14 32.80 7.68
C ASN A 213 21.35 32.65 9.19
N ASP A 214 21.94 31.52 9.64
CA ASP A 214 22.23 31.24 11.05
C ASP A 214 20.99 31.25 11.97
N ALA A 215 19.85 30.81 11.42
CA ALA A 215 18.55 30.80 12.10
C ALA A 215 18.09 32.20 12.59
N LYS A 216 18.61 33.26 11.99
CA LYS A 216 18.15 34.62 12.27
C LYS A 216 16.98 34.97 11.36
N PRO A 217 15.93 35.65 11.89
CA PRO A 217 14.85 36.12 11.07
C PRO A 217 15.38 37.07 9.98
N THR A 218 15.07 36.72 8.73
CA THR A 218 15.40 37.59 7.59
C THR A 218 14.33 38.68 7.46
N GLY A 219 14.50 39.73 8.16
CA GLY A 219 13.62 40.88 8.04
C GLY A 219 13.69 41.74 9.28
N GLY A 220 13.91 42.95 9.06
CA GLY A 220 13.88 44.01 10.04
C GLY A 220 13.87 45.37 9.32
N TRP A 221 13.50 46.37 10.01
CA TRP A 221 13.62 47.71 9.51
C TRP A 221 14.44 48.53 10.51
N ILE A 222 15.19 49.49 9.94
CA ILE A 222 16.00 50.42 10.73
C ILE A 222 15.24 51.73 10.83
N GLU A 223 14.92 52.11 12.05
CA GLU A 223 14.40 53.41 12.34
C GLU A 223 15.58 54.40 12.48
N PHE A 224 15.58 55.42 11.67
CA PHE A 224 16.55 56.50 11.74
C PHE A 224 15.83 57.79 12.10
N PRO A 225 16.06 58.37 13.31
CA PRO A 225 15.37 59.59 13.77
C PRO A 225 15.77 60.84 13.00
N GLY A 226 16.80 60.78 12.15
CA GLY A 226 17.24 61.84 11.29
C GLY A 226 16.85 61.63 9.84
N SER A 227 17.37 62.49 8.95
CA SER A 227 17.29 62.31 7.50
C SER A 227 18.68 62.14 6.89
N PHE A 228 18.80 61.28 5.90
CA PHE A 228 20.04 61.19 5.10
C PHE A 228 20.27 62.52 4.34
N LYS A 229 21.52 62.96 4.28
CA LYS A 229 21.88 64.19 3.61
C LYS A 229 21.49 64.21 2.13
N ASP A 230 21.63 63.10 1.49
CA ASP A 230 21.31 62.92 0.08
C ASP A 230 20.96 61.43 -0.25
N SER A 231 20.53 61.19 -1.46
CA SER A 231 20.17 59.84 -1.97
C SER A 231 21.35 58.89 -2.03
N GLU A 232 22.56 59.42 -2.23
CA GLU A 232 23.79 58.62 -2.32
C GLU A 232 24.20 58.11 -0.96
N ALA A 233 24.12 58.94 0.10
CA ALA A 233 24.37 58.50 1.47
C ALA A 233 23.42 57.36 1.91
N LYS A 234 22.15 57.43 1.51
CA LYS A 234 21.18 56.35 1.75
C LYS A 234 21.55 55.06 1.00
N LYS A 235 22.05 55.16 -0.21
CA LYS A 235 22.47 54.02 -1.02
C LYS A 235 23.73 53.35 -0.42
N VAL A 236 24.74 54.13 -0.08
CA VAL A 236 25.97 53.67 0.57
C VAL A 236 25.64 52.97 1.90
N PHE A 237 24.76 53.54 2.71
CA PHE A 237 24.32 52.90 3.96
C PHE A 237 23.66 51.55 3.69
N ARG A 238 22.75 51.48 2.71
CA ARG A 238 22.09 50.21 2.33
C ARG A 238 23.08 49.15 1.89
N GLU A 239 24.03 49.53 1.04
CA GLU A 239 25.05 48.62 0.52
C GLU A 239 25.97 48.12 1.66
N SER A 240 26.43 49.03 2.52
CA SER A 240 27.26 48.70 3.68
C SER A 240 26.52 47.75 4.66
N TYR A 241 25.23 48.02 4.90
CA TYR A 241 24.40 47.17 5.73
C TYR A 241 24.22 45.78 5.13
N GLN A 242 23.94 45.70 3.83
CA GLN A 242 23.86 44.41 3.13
C GLN A 242 25.17 43.67 3.13
N GLN A 243 26.29 44.35 2.96
CA GLN A 243 27.63 43.77 2.98
C GLN A 243 28.03 43.26 4.37
N ALA A 244 27.63 43.99 5.43
CA ALA A 244 27.84 43.57 6.82
C ALA A 244 27.01 42.35 7.21
N GLN A 245 25.89 42.08 6.54
CA GLN A 245 25.05 40.91 6.76
C GLN A 245 25.32 39.77 5.76
N SER A 246 26.26 39.91 4.84
CA SER A 246 26.57 38.89 3.84
C SER A 246 27.92 38.18 4.06
N GLY A 247 28.04 36.96 3.55
CA GLY A 247 29.29 36.19 3.58
C GLY A 247 29.80 35.84 4.98
N SER A 248 31.09 35.93 5.21
CA SER A 248 31.78 35.63 6.47
C SER A 248 31.52 36.65 7.60
N ASN A 249 30.79 37.74 7.31
CA ASN A 249 30.40 38.75 8.29
C ASN A 249 29.02 38.46 8.93
N ARG A 250 28.36 37.42 8.48
CA ARG A 250 27.09 36.98 9.08
C ARG A 250 27.28 36.65 10.54
N GLY A 251 26.38 37.13 11.38
CA GLY A 251 26.45 36.91 12.83
C GLY A 251 27.30 37.90 13.65
N LYS A 252 28.02 38.81 13.00
CA LYS A 252 28.75 39.89 13.73
C LYS A 252 27.76 40.94 14.25
N VAL A 253 28.12 41.52 15.38
CA VAL A 253 27.36 42.63 15.99
C VAL A 253 27.39 43.84 15.08
N LEU A 254 26.20 44.32 14.69
CA LEU A 254 26.03 45.54 13.97
C LEU A 254 26.08 46.75 14.91
N VAL A 255 26.96 47.67 14.65
CA VAL A 255 26.99 48.93 15.37
C VAL A 255 26.12 49.94 14.59
N LEU A 256 25.05 50.39 15.22
CA LEU A 256 24.17 51.41 14.69
C LEU A 256 24.52 52.78 15.33
N GLU A 257 24.77 53.79 14.49
CA GLU A 257 25.16 55.13 14.95
C GLU A 257 23.96 56.10 14.87
N ASN A 258 24.10 57.28 15.42
CA ASN A 258 23.14 58.40 15.32
C ASN A 258 21.72 58.07 15.81
N GLY A 259 21.59 57.23 16.82
CA GLY A 259 20.27 56.91 17.39
C GLY A 259 19.42 55.96 16.57
N MET A 260 19.98 55.30 15.55
CA MET A 260 19.30 54.30 14.79
C MET A 260 18.89 53.12 15.67
N LYS A 261 17.67 52.64 15.48
CA LYS A 261 17.16 51.45 16.17
C LYS A 261 16.82 50.36 15.13
N PHE A 262 17.26 49.15 15.42
CA PHE A 262 16.86 47.98 14.61
C PHE A 262 15.61 47.37 15.24
N HIS A 263 14.56 47.27 14.46
CA HIS A 263 13.35 46.56 14.82
C HIS A 263 13.30 45.23 14.06
N GLU A 264 13.40 44.16 14.81
CA GLU A 264 13.18 42.85 14.27
C GLU A 264 11.69 42.68 13.93
N VAL A 265 11.38 42.23 12.72
CA VAL A 265 10.07 41.67 12.42
C VAL A 265 10.04 40.27 13.05
N GLY A 266 9.77 40.24 14.34
CA GLY A 266 9.77 39.01 15.11
C GLY A 266 8.63 38.09 14.69
N VAL A 267 8.98 36.85 14.48
CA VAL A 267 8.06 35.75 14.25
C VAL A 267 8.18 34.76 15.41
N THR A 268 7.61 35.14 16.54
CA THR A 268 7.88 34.56 17.86
C THR A 268 7.11 33.27 18.19
N ASN A 269 6.34 32.66 17.33
CA ASN A 269 5.63 31.41 17.64
C ASN A 269 5.59 30.42 16.47
N LYS A 270 6.50 30.56 15.50
CA LYS A 270 6.42 29.83 14.21
C LYS A 270 7.29 28.57 14.13
N ASP A 271 8.24 28.39 15.04
CA ASP A 271 9.16 27.24 14.92
C ASP A 271 8.45 25.91 15.22
N ALA A 272 7.60 25.88 16.25
CA ALA A 272 6.77 24.71 16.56
C ALA A 272 5.75 24.46 15.45
N GLN A 273 5.05 25.49 14.97
CA GLN A 273 4.08 25.37 13.88
C GLN A 273 4.74 24.97 12.56
N PHE A 274 5.97 25.42 12.30
CA PHE A 274 6.73 25.00 11.11
C PHE A 274 7.09 23.50 11.14
N LEU A 275 7.48 22.98 12.31
CA LEU A 275 7.75 21.56 12.48
C LEU A 275 6.47 20.71 12.32
N GLU A 276 5.34 21.16 12.88
CA GLU A 276 4.04 20.50 12.70
C GLU A 276 3.60 20.52 11.24
N LEU A 277 3.76 21.65 10.55
CA LEU A 277 3.47 21.75 9.11
C LEU A 277 4.30 20.75 8.31
N ARG A 278 5.59 20.60 8.59
CA ARG A 278 6.44 19.62 7.91
C ARG A 278 6.01 18.18 8.17
N LYS A 279 5.63 17.85 9.39
CA LYS A 279 5.07 16.53 9.72
C LYS A 279 3.76 16.28 8.98
N PHE A 280 2.86 17.24 8.96
CA PHE A 280 1.61 17.14 8.22
C PHE A 280 1.84 16.94 6.71
N GLN A 281 2.81 17.62 6.12
CA GLN A 281 3.17 17.45 4.72
C GLN A 281 3.65 16.04 4.39
N ILE A 282 4.42 15.39 5.29
CA ILE A 282 4.85 14.00 5.12
C ILE A 282 3.61 13.08 5.05
N THR A 283 2.69 13.26 5.98
CA THR A 283 1.45 12.48 6.03
C THR A 283 0.56 12.71 4.79
N ASP A 284 0.48 13.94 4.29
CA ASP A 284 -0.28 14.24 3.06
C ASP A 284 0.33 13.59 1.82
N VAL A 285 1.65 13.57 1.71
CA VAL A 285 2.34 12.84 0.63
C VAL A 285 2.07 11.33 0.75
N ALA A 286 2.13 10.78 1.97
CA ALA A 286 1.82 9.38 2.22
C ALA A 286 0.38 9.02 1.77
N ARG A 287 -0.60 9.88 2.04
CA ARG A 287 -1.99 9.75 1.58
C ARG A 287 -2.12 9.80 0.06
N LEU A 288 -1.40 10.71 -0.59
CA LEU A 288 -1.43 10.84 -2.05
C LEU A 288 -1.05 9.54 -2.74
N PHE A 289 0.00 8.89 -2.25
CA PHE A 289 0.52 7.64 -2.81
C PHE A 289 -0.08 6.38 -2.17
N ARG A 290 -0.96 6.51 -1.18
CA ARG A 290 -1.50 5.39 -0.37
C ARG A 290 -0.41 4.53 0.26
N VAL A 291 0.69 5.14 0.69
CA VAL A 291 1.79 4.46 1.38
C VAL A 291 1.62 4.68 2.87
N PRO A 292 1.60 3.64 3.71
CA PRO A 292 1.52 3.80 5.16
C PRO A 292 2.70 4.60 5.69
N PRO A 293 2.48 5.56 6.63
CA PRO A 293 3.52 6.43 7.15
C PRO A 293 4.72 5.69 7.75
N HIS A 294 4.51 4.55 8.39
CA HIS A 294 5.59 3.75 8.97
C HIS A 294 6.61 3.27 7.92
N MET A 295 6.19 3.01 6.68
CA MET A 295 7.08 2.58 5.59
C MET A 295 8.03 3.68 5.11
N ILE A 296 7.67 4.95 5.34
CA ILE A 296 8.53 6.11 5.07
C ILE A 296 9.21 6.64 6.35
N ALA A 297 9.32 5.77 7.37
CA ALA A 297 9.96 6.04 8.67
C ALA A 297 9.26 7.11 9.52
N ASP A 298 7.98 7.38 9.32
CA ASP A 298 7.15 8.18 10.21
C ASP A 298 6.44 7.26 11.22
N LEU A 299 7.00 7.16 12.43
CA LEU A 299 6.58 6.23 13.49
C LEU A 299 5.82 6.92 14.62
N ASP A 300 5.45 8.18 14.48
CA ASP A 300 4.88 9.00 15.59
C ASP A 300 3.63 8.38 16.26
N ARG A 301 2.91 7.45 15.60
CA ARG A 301 1.73 6.76 16.13
C ARG A 301 1.74 5.24 15.89
N ALA A 302 2.91 4.68 15.62
CA ALA A 302 3.03 3.28 15.27
C ALA A 302 3.15 2.40 16.52
N THR A 303 2.29 1.36 16.61
CA THR A 303 2.44 0.24 17.55
C THR A 303 2.69 -1.03 16.73
N PHE A 304 3.31 -2.06 17.31
CA PHE A 304 3.64 -3.28 16.56
C PHE A 304 2.43 -3.92 15.87
N SER A 305 1.30 -4.04 16.58
CA SER A 305 0.07 -4.61 15.99
C SER A 305 -0.50 -3.76 14.86
N ASN A 306 -0.38 -2.43 14.93
CA ASN A 306 -0.84 -1.54 13.87
C ASN A 306 0.06 -1.60 12.63
N ILE A 307 1.37 -1.83 12.79
CA ILE A 307 2.31 -1.94 11.68
C ILE A 307 2.00 -3.18 10.82
N GLU A 308 1.76 -4.32 11.45
CA GLU A 308 1.38 -5.55 10.74
C GLU A 308 0.07 -5.36 9.96
N GLN A 309 -0.95 -4.82 10.62
CA GLN A 309 -2.24 -4.52 9.99
C GLN A 309 -2.07 -3.56 8.81
N GLN A 310 -1.35 -2.46 8.98
CA GLN A 310 -1.09 -1.48 7.93
C GLN A 310 -0.27 -2.06 6.77
N SER A 311 0.64 -3.00 7.04
CA SER A 311 1.40 -3.69 6.00
C SER A 311 0.50 -4.57 5.13
N LEU A 312 -0.46 -5.29 5.73
CA LEU A 312 -1.48 -6.05 5.00
C LEU A 312 -2.41 -5.13 4.20
N GLU A 313 -2.86 -4.03 4.80
CA GLU A 313 -3.68 -3.01 4.13
C GLU A 313 -2.95 -2.40 2.93
N PHE A 314 -1.64 -2.17 3.03
CA PHE A 314 -0.83 -1.69 1.92
C PHE A 314 -0.83 -2.67 0.75
N VAL A 315 -0.68 -3.96 1.01
CA VAL A 315 -0.75 -4.99 -0.03
C VAL A 315 -2.14 -5.00 -0.67
N MET A 316 -3.20 -5.10 0.14
CA MET A 316 -4.58 -5.23 -0.34
C MET A 316 -5.10 -3.98 -1.07
N HIS A 317 -4.83 -2.78 -0.55
CA HIS A 317 -5.45 -1.55 -1.03
C HIS A 317 -4.55 -0.71 -1.94
N THR A 318 -3.24 -0.97 -1.93
CA THR A 318 -2.29 -0.20 -2.75
C THR A 318 -1.64 -1.08 -3.81
N MET A 319 -1.05 -2.21 -3.41
CA MET A 319 -0.26 -3.00 -4.35
C MET A 319 -1.13 -3.87 -5.27
N THR A 320 -2.18 -4.52 -4.74
CA THR A 320 -3.10 -5.31 -5.56
C THR A 320 -3.73 -4.49 -6.70
N PRO A 321 -4.30 -3.28 -6.48
CA PRO A 321 -4.83 -2.47 -7.58
C PRO A 321 -3.77 -2.07 -8.62
N TRP A 322 -2.50 -1.93 -8.23
CA TRP A 322 -1.44 -1.68 -9.20
C TRP A 322 -1.11 -2.93 -10.01
N ALA A 323 -1.02 -4.10 -9.37
CA ALA A 323 -0.79 -5.38 -10.06
C ALA A 323 -1.91 -5.70 -11.05
N GLU A 324 -3.17 -5.62 -10.62
CA GLU A 324 -4.35 -5.79 -11.47
C GLU A 324 -4.33 -4.89 -12.71
N ARG A 325 -3.87 -3.65 -12.55
CA ARG A 325 -3.74 -2.70 -13.65
C ARG A 325 -2.67 -3.13 -14.66
N TRP A 326 -1.55 -3.65 -14.19
CA TRP A 326 -0.51 -4.21 -15.03
C TRP A 326 -1.02 -5.46 -15.77
N GLU A 327 -1.61 -6.40 -15.05
CA GLU A 327 -2.14 -7.66 -15.57
C GLU A 327 -3.19 -7.40 -16.65
N ALA A 328 -4.19 -6.57 -16.35
CA ALA A 328 -5.23 -6.19 -17.29
C ALA A 328 -4.67 -5.49 -18.54
N SER A 329 -3.65 -4.63 -18.40
CA SER A 329 -3.03 -3.97 -19.53
C SER A 329 -2.21 -4.93 -20.38
N ILE A 330 -1.48 -5.86 -19.77
CA ILE A 330 -0.74 -6.91 -20.50
C ILE A 330 -1.72 -7.81 -21.26
N GLN A 331 -2.79 -8.24 -20.60
CA GLN A 331 -3.81 -9.10 -21.19
C GLN A 331 -4.48 -8.44 -22.40
N SER A 332 -4.84 -7.17 -22.30
CA SER A 332 -5.60 -6.46 -23.34
C SER A 332 -4.75 -5.92 -24.49
N GLU A 333 -3.48 -5.61 -24.25
CA GLU A 333 -2.64 -4.91 -25.25
C GLU A 333 -1.50 -5.77 -25.81
N LEU A 334 -1.05 -6.81 -25.10
CA LEU A 334 0.04 -7.69 -25.54
C LEU A 334 -0.41 -9.11 -25.88
N LEU A 335 -1.46 -9.60 -25.21
CA LEU A 335 -2.05 -10.91 -25.48
C LEU A 335 -3.27 -10.78 -26.38
N LEU A 336 -3.44 -11.70 -27.32
CA LEU A 336 -4.65 -11.79 -28.13
C LEU A 336 -5.76 -12.45 -27.32
N GLU A 337 -7.02 -12.05 -27.56
CA GLU A 337 -8.19 -12.59 -26.84
C GLU A 337 -8.35 -14.12 -26.93
N SER A 338 -7.72 -14.76 -27.94
CA SER A 338 -7.75 -16.20 -28.16
C SER A 338 -6.69 -16.97 -27.35
N ASP A 339 -5.81 -16.29 -26.61
CA ASP A 339 -4.77 -16.93 -25.84
C ASP A 339 -5.32 -17.35 -24.47
N ASP A 340 -5.30 -18.66 -24.20
CA ASP A 340 -5.60 -19.23 -22.88
C ASP A 340 -4.48 -18.93 -21.86
N ILE A 341 -3.79 -17.80 -22.06
CA ILE A 341 -2.67 -17.37 -21.25
C ILE A 341 -3.11 -16.27 -20.29
N GLU A 342 -2.81 -16.44 -19.04
CA GLU A 342 -3.00 -15.45 -17.98
C GLU A 342 -1.66 -15.06 -17.37
N ILE A 343 -1.58 -13.83 -16.90
CA ILE A 343 -0.41 -13.33 -16.20
C ILE A 343 -0.84 -12.79 -14.84
N GLU A 344 -0.13 -13.17 -13.80
CA GLU A 344 -0.45 -12.78 -12.44
C GLU A 344 0.82 -12.41 -11.66
N PHE A 345 0.72 -11.40 -10.81
CA PHE A 345 1.75 -11.12 -9.82
C PHE A 345 1.58 -12.00 -8.59
N ASP A 346 2.63 -12.67 -8.19
CA ASP A 346 2.62 -13.51 -7.00
C ASP A 346 2.93 -12.70 -5.73
N PHE A 347 1.90 -12.48 -4.93
CA PHE A 347 1.98 -11.80 -3.64
C PHE A 347 2.35 -12.72 -2.48
N ALA A 348 2.49 -14.03 -2.70
CA ALA A 348 2.72 -14.99 -1.63
C ALA A 348 3.93 -14.63 -0.75
N ASN A 349 4.99 -14.10 -1.35
CA ASN A 349 6.18 -13.67 -0.61
C ASN A 349 5.94 -12.42 0.25
N LEU A 350 5.11 -11.50 -0.21
CA LEU A 350 4.81 -10.25 0.50
C LEU A 350 3.80 -10.47 1.64
N MET A 351 2.86 -11.40 1.44
CA MET A 351 1.83 -11.77 2.43
C MET A 351 2.31 -12.83 3.42
N ARG A 352 3.50 -13.36 3.24
CA ARG A 352 4.11 -14.30 4.18
C ARG A 352 4.37 -13.56 5.49
N GLY A 353 3.41 -13.69 6.42
CA GLY A 353 3.54 -13.26 7.80
C GLY A 353 4.76 -13.88 8.49
N ASP A 354 4.82 -13.78 9.80
CA ASP A 354 5.89 -14.39 10.58
C ASP A 354 5.97 -15.90 10.34
N ALA A 355 7.07 -16.52 10.77
CA ALA A 355 7.30 -17.95 10.61
C ALA A 355 6.19 -18.82 11.24
N SER A 356 5.50 -18.32 12.27
CA SER A 356 4.41 -18.99 12.98
C SER A 356 3.16 -19.07 12.12
N SER A 357 2.72 -17.96 11.54
CA SER A 357 1.56 -17.90 10.64
C SER A 357 1.76 -18.78 9.41
N ARG A 358 2.95 -18.76 8.84
CA ARG A 358 3.33 -19.58 7.69
C ARG A 358 3.34 -21.07 8.02
N SER A 359 3.91 -21.43 9.17
CA SER A 359 3.90 -22.83 9.66
C SER A 359 2.47 -23.33 9.83
N SER A 360 1.58 -22.54 10.41
CA SER A 360 0.17 -22.86 10.59
C SER A 360 -0.56 -23.03 9.26
N TYR A 361 -0.27 -22.18 8.27
CA TYR A 361 -0.82 -22.26 6.92
C TYR A 361 -0.42 -23.58 6.24
N TYR A 362 0.88 -23.91 6.21
CA TYR A 362 1.34 -25.15 5.62
C TYR A 362 0.83 -26.39 6.37
N GLN A 363 0.82 -26.33 7.69
CA GLN A 363 0.26 -27.42 8.50
C GLN A 363 -1.20 -27.67 8.14
N SER A 364 -2.03 -26.61 8.09
CA SER A 364 -3.43 -26.72 7.70
C SER A 364 -3.59 -27.24 6.27
N GLY A 365 -2.82 -26.74 5.32
CA GLY A 365 -2.88 -27.14 3.92
C GLY A 365 -2.55 -28.61 3.70
N ILE A 366 -1.46 -29.06 4.31
CA ILE A 366 -1.00 -30.45 4.19
C ILE A 366 -1.93 -31.41 4.93
N GLN A 367 -2.40 -31.03 6.14
CA GLN A 367 -3.28 -31.89 6.93
C GLN A 367 -4.68 -32.03 6.32
N ASN A 368 -5.22 -30.97 5.72
CA ASN A 368 -6.51 -31.00 5.05
C ASN A 368 -6.44 -31.47 3.58
N GLY A 369 -5.26 -31.75 3.06
CA GLY A 369 -5.04 -32.37 1.76
C GLY A 369 -5.25 -31.45 0.55
N TRP A 370 -5.37 -30.13 0.73
CA TRP A 370 -5.44 -29.17 -0.38
C TRP A 370 -4.06 -28.64 -0.84
N LEU A 371 -3.00 -28.96 -0.08
CA LEU A 371 -1.60 -28.66 -0.41
C LEU A 371 -0.76 -29.92 -0.28
N THR A 372 0.06 -30.22 -1.28
CA THR A 372 1.01 -31.33 -1.22
C THR A 372 2.27 -30.91 -0.48
N ARG A 373 3.01 -31.92 0.03
CA ARG A 373 4.28 -31.64 0.72
C ARG A 373 5.34 -31.07 -0.23
N ASN A 374 5.33 -31.48 -1.50
CA ASN A 374 6.25 -30.93 -2.51
C ASN A 374 5.88 -29.52 -2.91
N GLU A 375 4.61 -29.16 -3.02
CA GLU A 375 4.19 -27.75 -3.24
C GLU A 375 4.65 -26.85 -2.11
N ALA A 376 4.52 -27.27 -0.84
CA ALA A 376 5.04 -26.53 0.31
C ALA A 376 6.57 -26.39 0.25
N ARG A 377 7.30 -27.44 -0.17
CA ARG A 377 8.75 -27.40 -0.36
C ARG A 377 9.17 -26.42 -1.47
N ILE A 378 8.49 -26.47 -2.59
CA ILE A 378 8.72 -25.57 -3.72
C ILE A 378 8.44 -24.12 -3.31
N ALA A 379 7.35 -23.88 -2.55
CA ALA A 379 7.04 -22.55 -2.03
C ALA A 379 8.14 -22.02 -1.08
N GLU A 380 8.85 -22.90 -0.34
CA GLU A 380 10.00 -22.56 0.50
C GLU A 380 11.35 -22.64 -0.23
N ASN A 381 11.32 -22.70 -1.58
CA ASN A 381 12.51 -22.81 -2.42
C ASN A 381 13.39 -24.05 -2.10
N LEU A 382 12.76 -25.14 -1.68
CA LEU A 382 13.38 -26.45 -1.43
C LEU A 382 13.09 -27.38 -2.61
N ASN A 383 14.05 -28.23 -2.95
CA ASN A 383 13.86 -29.21 -4.02
C ASN A 383 12.74 -30.21 -3.67
N PRO A 384 11.91 -30.61 -4.66
CA PRO A 384 10.93 -31.65 -4.47
C PRO A 384 11.60 -32.99 -4.12
N ILE A 385 10.87 -33.87 -3.42
CA ILE A 385 11.32 -35.22 -3.04
C ILE A 385 10.32 -36.20 -3.64
N ASP A 386 10.80 -37.27 -4.24
CA ASP A 386 9.97 -38.32 -4.81
C ASP A 386 9.02 -38.92 -3.77
N GLY A 387 7.77 -39.10 -4.14
CA GLY A 387 6.73 -39.66 -3.28
C GLY A 387 6.01 -38.69 -2.35
N LEU A 388 6.31 -37.35 -2.43
CA LEU A 388 5.63 -36.32 -1.64
C LEU A 388 4.59 -35.53 -2.43
N ASP A 389 4.26 -35.92 -3.66
CA ASP A 389 3.30 -35.22 -4.54
C ASP A 389 1.83 -35.57 -4.25
N GLN A 390 1.60 -36.64 -3.48
CA GLN A 390 0.23 -37.00 -3.13
C GLN A 390 -0.26 -36.20 -1.92
N PRO A 391 -1.48 -35.63 -2.00
CA PRO A 391 -2.10 -34.97 -0.86
C PRO A 391 -2.39 -36.00 0.26
N LEU A 392 -2.14 -35.58 1.49
CA LEU A 392 -2.49 -36.41 2.65
C LEU A 392 -4.02 -36.37 2.82
N ARG A 393 -4.62 -37.53 2.99
CA ARG A 393 -6.02 -37.66 3.38
C ARG A 393 -6.09 -38.16 4.83
N PRO A 394 -6.70 -37.40 5.74
CA PRO A 394 -6.91 -37.89 7.10
C PRO A 394 -7.74 -39.17 7.08
N LEU A 395 -7.34 -40.18 7.82
CA LEU A 395 -8.02 -41.49 7.84
C LEU A 395 -9.49 -41.41 8.26
N ASN A 396 -9.86 -40.43 9.02
CA ASN A 396 -11.25 -40.13 9.44
C ASN A 396 -12.11 -39.48 8.37
N MET A 397 -11.54 -39.13 7.21
CA MET A 397 -12.22 -38.51 6.07
C MET A 397 -12.13 -39.37 4.79
N VAL A 398 -11.75 -40.61 4.90
CA VAL A 398 -11.67 -41.56 3.78
C VAL A 398 -13.06 -42.16 3.57
N GLU A 399 -13.60 -42.07 2.36
CA GLU A 399 -14.85 -42.75 1.98
C GLU A 399 -14.72 -44.26 2.16
N GLU A 400 -15.81 -44.95 2.51
CA GLU A 400 -15.80 -46.40 2.83
C GLU A 400 -15.21 -47.26 1.70
N ASP A 401 -15.46 -46.91 0.44
CA ASP A 401 -14.94 -47.61 -0.74
C ASP A 401 -13.41 -47.48 -0.91
N ALA A 402 -12.82 -46.38 -0.44
CA ALA A 402 -11.37 -46.16 -0.46
C ALA A 402 -10.67 -46.87 0.71
N ALA A 403 -11.36 -47.05 1.82
CA ALA A 403 -10.85 -47.81 2.99
C ALA A 403 -10.72 -49.31 2.68
N GLU A 404 -11.66 -49.89 1.92
CA GLU A 404 -11.65 -51.27 1.49
C GLU A 404 -10.48 -51.59 0.53
N ASN A 405 -10.12 -50.65 -0.35
CA ASN A 405 -8.96 -50.77 -1.22
C ASN A 405 -7.61 -50.59 -0.48
N LEU A 406 -7.59 -49.87 0.64
CA LEU A 406 -6.40 -49.76 1.52
C LEU A 406 -6.17 -51.03 2.33
N GLU A 407 -7.22 -51.73 2.76
CA GLU A 407 -7.14 -53.03 3.41
C GLU A 407 -6.56 -54.09 2.46
N LEU A 408 -6.97 -54.08 1.18
CA LEU A 408 -6.48 -55.01 0.17
C LEU A 408 -5.00 -54.83 -0.19
N ASN A 409 -4.51 -53.58 -0.17
CA ASN A 409 -3.14 -53.27 -0.57
C ASN A 409 -2.12 -53.26 0.60
N ALA A 410 -2.54 -52.98 1.82
CA ALA A 410 -1.64 -52.82 2.96
C ALA A 410 -1.56 -54.04 3.88
N GLY A 411 -2.47 -55.03 3.76
CA GLY A 411 -2.48 -56.24 4.60
C GLY A 411 -2.65 -55.99 6.09
N ILE A 412 -3.11 -54.79 6.48
CA ILE A 412 -3.32 -54.41 7.87
C ILE A 412 -4.83 -54.47 8.15
N PRO A 413 -5.31 -55.38 8.99
CA PRO A 413 -6.73 -55.42 9.34
C PRO A 413 -7.09 -54.20 10.17
N ILE A 414 -7.80 -53.27 9.59
CA ILE A 414 -8.47 -52.20 10.36
C ILE A 414 -9.63 -52.89 11.07
N LYS A 415 -9.56 -52.98 12.41
CA LYS A 415 -10.67 -53.48 13.21
C LYS A 415 -11.95 -52.78 12.82
N LYS A 416 -12.87 -53.49 12.16
CA LYS A 416 -14.27 -53.02 11.99
C LYS A 416 -14.81 -52.80 13.39
N SER A 417 -14.81 -51.55 13.80
CA SER A 417 -15.39 -51.11 15.04
C SER A 417 -16.72 -50.44 14.72
N ILE A 418 -17.75 -51.08 15.21
CA ILE A 418 -19.06 -50.51 15.57
C ILE A 418 -20.09 -50.48 14.45
N ALA A 419 -21.05 -51.38 14.61
CA ALA A 419 -22.38 -51.29 14.00
C ALA A 419 -22.95 -49.87 14.19
N LYS A 420 -23.62 -49.32 13.15
CA LYS A 420 -24.34 -48.04 13.27
C LYS A 420 -25.19 -48.08 14.55
N PRO A 421 -25.02 -47.12 15.45
CA PRO A 421 -25.90 -46.98 16.59
C PRO A 421 -27.33 -46.78 16.12
N SER A 422 -28.30 -47.28 16.86
CA SER A 422 -29.72 -47.01 16.63
C SER A 422 -30.00 -45.51 16.76
N GLN A 423 -31.08 -45.01 16.18
CA GLN A 423 -31.45 -43.58 16.26
C GLN A 423 -31.53 -43.06 17.70
N ASP A 424 -31.84 -43.92 18.64
CA ASP A 424 -31.90 -43.60 20.08
C ASP A 424 -30.48 -43.43 20.68
N ASP A 425 -29.47 -44.23 20.22
CA ASP A 425 -28.07 -44.10 20.66
C ASP A 425 -27.39 -42.85 20.12
N GLU A 426 -27.73 -42.39 18.89
CA GLU A 426 -27.22 -41.12 18.32
C GLU A 426 -27.70 -39.91 19.11
N ALA A 427 -28.93 -39.92 19.61
CA ALA A 427 -29.49 -38.86 20.44
C ALA A 427 -28.76 -38.77 21.79
N GLU A 428 -28.46 -39.89 22.40
CA GLU A 428 -27.78 -39.97 23.71
C GLU A 428 -26.30 -39.58 23.62
N ILE A 429 -25.61 -40.01 22.56
CA ILE A 429 -24.22 -39.63 22.26
C ILE A 429 -24.12 -38.14 21.95
N SER A 430 -25.10 -37.57 21.23
CA SER A 430 -25.19 -36.14 20.93
C SER A 430 -25.42 -35.30 22.18
N GLU A 431 -26.22 -35.77 23.12
CA GLU A 431 -26.50 -35.08 24.38
C GLU A 431 -25.29 -35.14 25.34
N GLN A 432 -24.64 -36.29 25.45
CA GLN A 432 -23.39 -36.44 26.21
C GLN A 432 -22.25 -35.58 25.62
N ALA A 433 -22.11 -35.49 24.30
CA ALA A 433 -21.10 -34.68 23.66
C ALA A 433 -21.37 -33.17 23.90
N LYS A 434 -22.64 -32.74 23.92
CA LYS A 434 -23.03 -31.35 24.26
C LYS A 434 -22.74 -31.03 25.72
N THR A 435 -23.05 -31.99 26.63
CA THR A 435 -22.78 -31.84 28.05
C THR A 435 -21.28 -31.79 28.35
N ASN A 436 -20.48 -32.64 27.76
CA ASN A 436 -19.02 -32.61 27.91
C ASN A 436 -18.40 -31.31 27.35
N ARG A 437 -18.90 -30.79 26.22
CA ARG A 437 -18.47 -29.55 25.64
C ARG A 437 -18.82 -28.35 26.52
N PHE A 438 -20.00 -28.37 27.16
CA PHE A 438 -20.44 -27.36 28.11
C PHE A 438 -19.55 -27.36 29.37
N VAL A 439 -19.26 -28.53 29.93
CA VAL A 439 -18.37 -28.69 31.10
C VAL A 439 -16.96 -28.11 30.79
N CYS A 440 -16.34 -28.44 29.67
CA CYS A 440 -15.05 -27.91 29.26
C CYS A 440 -15.07 -26.38 29.08
N LEU A 441 -16.16 -25.80 28.59
CA LEU A 441 -16.32 -24.34 28.45
C LEU A 441 -16.40 -23.65 29.80
N VAL A 442 -17.16 -24.23 30.74
CA VAL A 442 -17.26 -23.73 32.10
C VAL A 442 -15.91 -23.78 32.81
N GLU A 443 -15.19 -24.90 32.74
CA GLU A 443 -13.87 -25.07 33.35
C GLU A 443 -12.86 -24.05 32.81
N SER A 444 -12.78 -23.90 31.49
CA SER A 444 -11.84 -22.95 30.86
C SER A 444 -12.15 -21.50 31.18
N SER A 445 -13.43 -21.16 31.39
CA SER A 445 -13.88 -19.83 31.77
C SER A 445 -13.61 -19.54 33.23
N ALA A 446 -13.84 -20.52 34.11
CA ALA A 446 -13.57 -20.47 35.54
C ALA A 446 -12.07 -20.25 35.83
N GLU A 447 -11.19 -20.97 35.13
CA GLU A 447 -9.75 -20.77 35.29
C GLU A 447 -9.28 -19.37 34.89
N ARG A 448 -9.81 -18.81 33.81
CA ARG A 448 -9.48 -17.45 33.37
C ARG A 448 -9.93 -16.41 34.35
N LEU A 449 -11.13 -16.55 34.90
CA LEU A 449 -11.70 -15.66 35.90
C LEU A 449 -10.93 -15.74 37.21
N ALA A 450 -10.61 -16.94 37.69
CA ALA A 450 -9.83 -17.14 38.92
C ALA A 450 -8.44 -16.50 38.82
N ARG A 451 -7.71 -16.69 37.71
CA ARG A 451 -6.40 -16.06 37.49
C ARG A 451 -6.50 -14.52 37.49
N ARG A 452 -7.58 -13.97 36.95
CA ARG A 452 -7.79 -12.52 36.93
C ARG A 452 -8.07 -11.96 38.32
N ILE A 453 -8.96 -12.60 39.08
CA ILE A 453 -9.34 -12.18 40.44
C ILE A 453 -8.14 -12.29 41.38
N CYS A 454 -7.39 -13.39 41.32
CA CYS A 454 -6.19 -13.54 42.14
C CYS A 454 -5.09 -12.51 41.83
N ARG A 455 -4.99 -12.03 40.59
CA ARG A 455 -4.06 -10.93 40.23
C ARG A 455 -4.48 -9.59 40.79
N SER A 456 -5.77 -9.32 40.97
CA SER A 456 -6.28 -8.10 41.57
C SER A 456 -6.21 -8.10 43.09
N GLY A 457 -6.04 -9.28 43.74
CA GLY A 457 -5.91 -9.46 45.18
C GLY A 457 -7.24 -9.32 45.96
N TYR A 458 -8.35 -8.97 45.27
CA TYR A 458 -9.70 -8.86 45.85
C TYR A 458 -10.78 -9.03 44.84
N LEU A 459 -11.94 -9.47 45.25
CA LEU A 459 -13.13 -9.64 44.43
C LEU A 459 -13.92 -8.31 44.35
N ALA A 460 -13.88 -7.63 43.23
CA ALA A 460 -14.57 -6.36 43.03
C ALA A 460 -16.02 -6.59 42.54
N ASP A 461 -16.93 -5.63 42.80
CA ASP A 461 -18.33 -5.74 42.37
C ASP A 461 -18.47 -5.83 40.83
N LYS A 462 -17.57 -5.26 40.07
CA LYS A 462 -17.50 -5.41 38.60
C LYS A 462 -17.19 -6.85 38.16
N ASP A 463 -16.53 -7.65 39.00
CA ASP A 463 -16.17 -9.03 38.66
C ASP A 463 -17.39 -9.95 38.76
N THR A 464 -18.40 -9.64 39.62
CA THR A 464 -19.66 -10.40 39.69
C THR A 464 -20.45 -10.36 38.38
N LEU A 465 -20.47 -9.21 37.70
CA LEU A 465 -21.12 -9.06 36.41
C LEU A 465 -20.38 -9.89 35.31
N LEU A 466 -19.05 -9.87 35.33
CA LEU A 466 -18.25 -10.65 34.39
C LEU A 466 -18.38 -12.17 34.63
N ILE A 467 -18.46 -12.60 35.88
CA ILE A 467 -18.70 -14.00 36.23
C ILE A 467 -20.08 -14.44 35.77
N SER A 468 -21.12 -13.63 36.00
CA SER A 468 -22.48 -13.88 35.54
C SER A 468 -22.55 -14.07 34.03
N GLN A 469 -21.89 -13.20 33.27
CA GLN A 469 -21.84 -13.27 31.80
C GLN A 469 -21.00 -14.44 31.29
N ALA A 470 -19.86 -14.73 31.90
CA ALA A 470 -18.93 -15.75 31.42
C ALA A 470 -19.39 -17.17 31.72
N LEU A 471 -20.09 -17.38 32.84
CA LEU A 471 -20.59 -18.68 33.27
C LEU A 471 -22.10 -18.84 33.00
N ALA A 472 -22.76 -17.84 32.43
CA ALA A 472 -24.19 -17.81 32.15
C ALA A 472 -25.07 -18.07 33.41
N VAL A 473 -24.62 -17.60 34.58
CA VAL A 473 -25.30 -17.76 35.87
C VAL A 473 -26.06 -16.49 36.24
N PRO A 474 -27.29 -16.53 36.79
CA PRO A 474 -28.02 -15.36 37.22
C PRO A 474 -27.21 -14.48 38.19
N LEU A 475 -27.22 -13.16 37.99
CA LEU A 475 -26.43 -12.21 38.76
C LEU A 475 -26.64 -12.29 40.27
N GLU A 476 -27.89 -12.54 40.71
CA GLU A 476 -28.25 -12.70 42.11
C GLU A 476 -27.50 -13.87 42.78
N ARG A 477 -27.35 -14.99 42.07
CA ARG A 477 -26.61 -16.15 42.55
C ARG A 477 -25.07 -15.86 42.62
N VAL A 478 -24.57 -15.13 41.67
CA VAL A 478 -23.17 -14.72 41.66
C VAL A 478 -22.86 -13.73 42.79
N GLN A 479 -23.79 -12.84 43.10
CA GLN A 479 -23.66 -11.91 44.23
C GLN A 479 -23.63 -12.65 45.57
N LEU A 480 -24.55 -13.60 45.77
CA LEU A 480 -24.57 -14.44 46.99
C LEU A 480 -23.29 -15.27 47.12
N TRP A 481 -22.78 -15.85 46.02
CA TRP A 481 -21.53 -16.55 45.99
C TRP A 481 -20.33 -15.61 46.33
N ALA A 482 -20.34 -14.40 45.77
CA ALA A 482 -19.25 -13.42 46.01
C ALA A 482 -19.19 -12.98 47.50
N GLU A 483 -20.33 -12.86 48.18
CA GLU A 483 -20.35 -12.55 49.62
C GLU A 483 -19.72 -13.65 50.46
N THR A 484 -19.91 -14.92 50.11
CA THR A 484 -19.25 -16.05 50.77
C THR A 484 -17.78 -16.09 50.51
N GLN A 485 -17.31 -15.75 49.32
CA GLN A 485 -15.88 -15.78 48.93
C GLN A 485 -15.06 -14.58 49.49
N ARG A 486 -15.70 -13.46 49.84
CA ARG A 486 -15.04 -12.29 50.45
C ARG A 486 -14.48 -12.57 51.86
N SER A 487 -14.94 -13.60 52.53
CA SER A 487 -14.49 -14.00 53.88
C SER A 487 -13.29 -15.00 53.87
N GLU A 488 -12.92 -15.51 52.72
CA GLU A 488 -11.85 -16.52 52.58
C GLU A 488 -10.60 -15.94 51.87
N PRO A 489 -9.39 -16.46 52.17
CA PRO A 489 -8.19 -16.07 51.44
C PRO A 489 -8.28 -16.53 49.99
N LEU A 490 -8.01 -15.61 49.04
CA LEU A 490 -8.09 -15.86 47.59
C LEU A 490 -6.93 -16.77 47.13
N ASP A 491 -7.21 -18.10 47.11
CA ASP A 491 -6.31 -19.08 46.47
C ASP A 491 -6.87 -19.45 45.09
N GLN A 492 -6.02 -19.40 44.06
CA GLN A 492 -6.42 -19.65 42.67
C GLN A 492 -7.10 -21.00 42.46
N LYS A 493 -6.62 -22.02 43.15
CA LYS A 493 -7.09 -23.40 43.00
C LYS A 493 -8.50 -23.56 43.59
N ASN A 494 -8.70 -23.03 44.79
CA ASN A 494 -9.97 -23.05 45.50
C ASN A 494 -11.01 -22.19 44.78
N LEU A 495 -10.61 -21.02 44.28
CA LEU A 495 -11.47 -20.09 43.54
C LEU A 495 -11.90 -20.70 42.20
N THR A 496 -11.00 -21.39 41.48
CA THR A 496 -11.35 -22.09 40.24
C THR A 496 -12.37 -23.17 40.49
N GLN A 497 -12.20 -23.98 41.51
CA GLN A 497 -13.09 -25.06 41.84
C GLN A 497 -14.49 -24.57 42.28
N SER A 498 -14.52 -23.47 43.03
CA SER A 498 -15.75 -22.81 43.45
C SER A 498 -16.51 -22.18 42.28
N LEU A 499 -15.80 -21.59 41.31
CA LEU A 499 -16.40 -21.06 40.06
C LEU A 499 -16.94 -22.19 39.16
N ILE A 500 -16.24 -23.30 39.06
CA ILE A 500 -16.73 -24.48 38.32
C ILE A 500 -18.00 -25.01 38.94
N SER A 501 -18.06 -25.15 40.27
CA SER A 501 -19.26 -25.61 40.98
C SER A 501 -20.42 -24.64 40.81
N LEU A 502 -20.17 -23.35 40.75
CA LEU A 502 -21.18 -22.31 40.49
C LEU A 502 -21.75 -22.40 39.07
N GLY A 503 -20.91 -22.66 38.08
CA GLY A 503 -21.31 -22.78 36.66
C GLY A 503 -21.98 -24.13 36.30
N LEU A 504 -21.64 -25.21 37.02
CA LEU A 504 -22.22 -26.54 36.77
C LEU A 504 -23.52 -26.81 37.58
N ASN A 505 -23.78 -26.05 38.60
CA ASN A 505 -25.03 -26.15 39.43
C ASN A 505 -26.21 -25.35 38.82
N LEU A 506 -26.26 -25.28 37.51
CA LEU A 506 -27.39 -24.83 36.71
C LEU A 506 -28.29 -26.06 36.44
#